data_b76f79f085954d5b71b20a4d3130c545
#
_entry.id   b76f79f085954d5b71b20a4d3130c545
#
_cell.length_a   1.000
_cell.length_b   1.000
_cell.length_c   1.000
_cell.angle_alpha   90.00
_cell.angle_beta   90.00
_cell.angle_gamma   90.00
#
_symmetry.space_group_name_H-M   'P 1'
#
loop_
_entity.id
_entity.type
_entity.pdbx_description
1 polymer ?
#
loop_
_entity_poly.entity_id
_entity_poly.type
_entity_poly.pdbx_seq_one_letter_code
_entity_poly.pdbx_strand_id
1 'polypeptide(L)'
;MSVSTENLRALLAQWGMLPSSLPQQALRQAQIKAKIRADESILRLSELEGRVDDTRLAGQIEGTKGTPPHWTAKLRLGTLRLGDYLPASSKYAQPSTPWQTEWLRKVQLDGDLSVERLVIARIPHENLTVPVTIKNGVLTADPIKARVAGGTAGAGLRAEGTAGGLLARLRYTLSAVNVLTLCKERGQEQLLSGTGSLDADVSGLLRSGADIPAALSGTLNFVIRNGELDAKKPGPMSRFNSLSASGALSKGILTTRDLNLSGGLSVRGQGSINLINKTLNYALNVTGPGIPEIPVRYYGSLDAPQRSFNATGILANVFNSIGSGVLNILDIVVSAPLRLLAP
;
A
#
# COMPACT_ATOMS: atom_id res chain seq x y z
N MET A 1 -8.64 -16.69 31.99
CA MET A 1 -7.57 -15.82 32.51
C MET A 1 -7.68 -14.48 31.84
N SER A 2 -7.40 -13.38 32.56
CA SER A 2 -7.38 -12.03 32.00
C SER A 2 -5.96 -11.48 32.21
N VAL A 3 -5.37 -10.94 31.15
CA VAL A 3 -4.06 -10.28 31.21
C VAL A 3 -4.24 -8.85 30.72
N SER A 4 -3.78 -7.89 31.50
CA SER A 4 -3.73 -6.49 31.09
C SER A 4 -2.34 -5.93 31.34
N THR A 5 -1.87 -5.10 30.43
CA THR A 5 -0.60 -4.39 30.56
C THR A 5 -0.72 -2.99 29.97
N GLU A 6 -0.20 -2.01 30.68
CA GLU A 6 -0.05 -0.65 30.19
C GLU A 6 1.28 -0.44 29.46
N ASN A 7 2.12 -1.46 29.43
CA ASN A 7 3.41 -1.44 28.74
C ASN A 7 3.67 -2.77 28.02
N LEU A 8 2.83 -3.07 27.03
CA LEU A 8 2.98 -4.25 26.18
C LEU A 8 4.35 -4.29 25.51
N ARG A 9 4.87 -3.12 25.13
CA ARG A 9 6.18 -2.98 24.47
C ARG A 9 7.33 -3.50 25.34
N ALA A 10 7.36 -3.13 26.63
CA ALA A 10 8.38 -3.61 27.55
C ALA A 10 8.28 -5.15 27.73
N LEU A 11 7.07 -5.67 27.82
CA LEU A 11 6.83 -7.11 27.92
C LEU A 11 7.36 -7.88 26.72
N LEU A 12 7.05 -7.38 25.49
CA LEU A 12 7.52 -7.99 24.24
C LEU A 12 9.04 -7.87 24.08
N ALA A 13 9.63 -6.75 24.53
CA ALA A 13 11.09 -6.58 24.52
C ALA A 13 11.78 -7.58 25.45
N GLN A 14 11.23 -7.82 26.64
CA GLN A 14 11.74 -8.80 27.59
C GLN A 14 11.72 -10.23 27.02
N TRP A 15 10.74 -10.55 26.19
CA TRP A 15 10.63 -11.84 25.52
C TRP A 15 11.38 -11.93 24.20
N GLY A 16 12.08 -10.87 23.80
CA GLY A 16 12.80 -10.81 22.52
C GLY A 16 11.88 -10.79 21.29
N MET A 17 10.60 -10.43 21.49
CA MET A 17 9.57 -10.42 20.44
C MET A 17 9.31 -9.03 19.86
N LEU A 18 9.97 -7.98 20.38
CA LEU A 18 9.75 -6.62 19.91
C LEU A 18 10.62 -6.34 18.69
N PRO A 19 10.02 -6.08 17.50
CA PRO A 19 10.79 -5.63 16.35
C PRO A 19 11.43 -4.27 16.61
N SER A 20 12.73 -4.13 16.33
CA SER A 20 13.50 -2.91 16.56
C SER A 20 13.02 -1.71 15.72
N SER A 21 12.31 -1.96 14.62
CA SER A 21 11.81 -0.95 13.69
C SER A 21 10.45 -0.35 14.05
N LEU A 22 9.77 -0.87 15.07
CA LEU A 22 8.45 -0.37 15.46
C LEU A 22 8.50 1.03 16.10
N PRO A 23 7.59 1.96 15.69
CA PRO A 23 7.45 3.26 16.31
C PRO A 23 7.23 3.17 17.82
N GLN A 24 7.70 4.17 18.56
CA GLN A 24 7.56 4.18 20.03
C GLN A 24 6.11 4.19 20.51
N GLN A 25 5.18 4.71 19.71
CA GLN A 25 3.76 4.76 20.02
C GLN A 25 3.03 3.43 19.74
N ALA A 26 3.63 2.49 19.05
CA ALA A 26 3.02 1.20 18.73
C ALA A 26 3.19 0.17 19.85
N LEU A 27 2.21 -0.69 20.04
CA LEU A 27 2.18 -1.79 21.01
C LEU A 27 2.40 -1.31 22.45
N ARG A 28 1.75 -0.23 22.83
CA ARG A 28 1.88 0.34 24.17
C ARG A 28 1.02 -0.39 25.18
N GLN A 29 -0.24 -0.60 24.86
CA GLN A 29 -1.25 -1.12 25.79
C GLN A 29 -1.86 -2.41 25.24
N ALA A 30 -2.13 -3.35 26.10
CA ALA A 30 -2.94 -4.51 25.80
C ALA A 30 -3.84 -4.87 26.97
N GLN A 31 -5.10 -5.19 26.64
CA GLN A 31 -6.04 -5.80 27.53
C GLN A 31 -6.65 -7.00 26.82
N ILE A 32 -6.32 -8.20 27.28
CA ILE A 32 -6.71 -9.44 26.62
C ILE A 32 -7.33 -10.38 27.64
N LYS A 33 -8.48 -10.95 27.31
CA LYS A 33 -9.15 -12.03 28.04
C LYS A 33 -9.20 -13.25 27.15
N ALA A 34 -8.93 -14.42 27.71
CA ALA A 34 -9.06 -15.67 27.00
C ALA A 34 -9.30 -16.83 27.97
N LYS A 35 -9.96 -17.88 27.50
CA LYS A 35 -9.95 -19.19 28.12
C LYS A 35 -8.74 -19.95 27.65
N ILE A 36 -7.89 -20.38 28.57
CA ILE A 36 -6.66 -21.10 28.28
C ILE A 36 -6.88 -22.56 28.65
N ARG A 37 -6.58 -23.46 27.73
CA ARG A 37 -6.42 -24.90 27.95
C ARG A 37 -5.04 -25.31 27.44
N ALA A 38 -4.28 -25.92 28.30
CA ALA A 38 -2.95 -26.42 27.96
C ALA A 38 -2.80 -27.85 28.47
N ASP A 39 -2.23 -28.70 27.63
CA ASP A 39 -1.77 -30.06 27.98
C ASP A 39 -0.36 -30.27 27.45
N GLU A 40 0.12 -31.52 27.49
CA GLU A 40 1.48 -31.83 27.04
C GLU A 40 1.72 -31.59 25.56
N SER A 41 0.68 -31.56 24.73
CA SER A 41 0.76 -31.48 23.26
C SER A 41 0.12 -30.25 22.65
N ILE A 42 -0.87 -29.62 23.34
CA ILE A 42 -1.70 -28.56 22.78
C ILE A 42 -1.77 -27.38 23.75
N LEU A 43 -1.69 -26.17 23.18
CA LEU A 43 -2.05 -24.92 23.84
C LEU A 43 -3.21 -24.30 23.07
N ARG A 44 -4.39 -24.15 23.69
CA ARG A 44 -5.56 -23.52 23.09
C ARG A 44 -5.97 -22.27 23.86
N LEU A 45 -6.08 -21.17 23.13
CA LEU A 45 -6.68 -19.90 23.56
C LEU A 45 -8.02 -19.76 22.86
N SER A 46 -9.11 -19.92 23.57
CA SER A 46 -10.47 -19.74 23.06
C SER A 46 -11.17 -18.56 23.71
N GLU A 47 -12.24 -18.06 23.08
CA GLU A 47 -12.97 -16.88 23.55
C GLU A 47 -11.99 -15.70 23.80
N LEU A 48 -11.03 -15.56 22.89
CA LEU A 48 -10.07 -14.48 22.98
C LEU A 48 -10.77 -13.19 22.62
N GLU A 49 -10.78 -12.24 23.53
CA GLU A 49 -11.34 -10.90 23.36
C GLU A 49 -10.39 -9.88 23.99
N GLY A 50 -10.24 -8.74 23.35
CA GLY A 50 -9.36 -7.74 23.90
C GLY A 50 -9.18 -6.53 23.02
N ARG A 51 -8.16 -5.76 23.41
CA ARG A 51 -7.73 -4.55 22.71
C ARG A 51 -6.21 -4.46 22.79
N VAL A 52 -5.60 -4.12 21.66
CA VAL A 52 -4.20 -3.75 21.59
C VAL A 52 -4.14 -2.34 21.00
N ASP A 53 -3.59 -1.39 21.76
CA ASP A 53 -3.68 0.03 21.49
C ASP A 53 -5.15 0.41 21.21
N ASP A 54 -5.45 0.94 20.03
CA ASP A 54 -6.81 1.29 19.59
C ASP A 54 -7.55 0.19 18.86
N THR A 55 -6.90 -0.94 18.61
CA THR A 55 -7.46 -2.04 17.81
C THR A 55 -8.15 -3.08 18.70
N ARG A 56 -9.46 -3.28 18.52
CA ARG A 56 -10.18 -4.41 19.12
C ARG A 56 -9.76 -5.70 18.41
N LEU A 57 -9.67 -6.77 19.18
CA LEU A 57 -9.41 -8.11 18.65
C LEU A 57 -10.30 -9.15 19.34
N ALA A 58 -10.69 -10.16 18.57
CA ALA A 58 -11.42 -11.32 19.05
C ALA A 58 -11.01 -12.56 18.25
N GLY A 59 -11.19 -13.75 18.82
CA GLY A 59 -10.94 -14.97 18.07
C GLY A 59 -10.48 -16.16 18.91
N GLN A 60 -9.66 -16.98 18.27
CA GLN A 60 -9.05 -18.18 18.88
C GLN A 60 -7.70 -18.49 18.26
N ILE A 61 -6.82 -19.05 19.05
CA ILE A 61 -5.49 -19.51 18.64
C ILE A 61 -5.27 -20.90 19.24
N GLU A 62 -4.76 -21.82 18.45
CA GLU A 62 -4.34 -23.16 18.91
C GLU A 62 -2.94 -23.45 18.41
N GLY A 63 -2.09 -23.92 19.30
CA GLY A 63 -0.75 -24.34 18.99
C GLY A 63 -0.55 -25.82 19.37
N THR A 64 0.04 -26.60 18.47
CA THR A 64 0.48 -27.96 18.74
C THR A 64 1.99 -28.02 18.85
N LYS A 65 2.49 -28.79 19.81
CA LYS A 65 3.92 -29.02 19.93
C LYS A 65 4.43 -29.80 18.72
N GLY A 66 5.62 -29.45 18.26
CA GLY A 66 6.29 -30.11 17.13
C GLY A 66 7.59 -29.37 16.82
N THR A 67 8.35 -29.90 15.86
CA THR A 67 9.57 -29.25 15.38
C THR A 67 9.50 -29.14 13.85
N PRO A 68 9.04 -28.00 13.34
CA PRO A 68 8.55 -26.81 14.04
C PRO A 68 7.14 -26.95 14.64
N PRO A 69 6.75 -26.12 15.65
CA PRO A 69 5.39 -26.09 16.18
C PRO A 69 4.41 -25.58 15.13
N HIS A 70 3.18 -26.13 15.16
CA HIS A 70 2.13 -25.74 14.25
C HIS A 70 1.05 -24.92 14.99
N TRP A 71 0.69 -23.77 14.43
CA TRP A 71 -0.31 -22.86 14.95
C TRP A 71 -1.48 -22.73 14.00
N THR A 72 -2.67 -22.71 14.55
CA THR A 72 -3.88 -22.30 13.85
C THR A 72 -4.46 -21.05 14.51
N ALA A 73 -4.90 -20.08 13.73
CA ALA A 73 -5.44 -18.83 14.27
C ALA A 73 -6.65 -18.39 13.47
N LYS A 74 -7.73 -17.96 14.17
CA LYS A 74 -8.87 -17.29 13.57
C LYS A 74 -9.09 -16.01 14.35
N LEU A 75 -8.71 -14.87 13.73
CA LEU A 75 -8.71 -13.58 14.40
C LEU A 75 -9.60 -12.58 13.67
N ARG A 76 -10.33 -11.79 14.44
CA ARG A 76 -11.10 -10.64 13.96
C ARG A 76 -10.54 -9.39 14.62
N LEU A 77 -10.19 -8.42 13.80
CA LEU A 77 -9.72 -7.11 14.24
C LEU A 77 -10.77 -6.05 13.87
N GLY A 78 -10.91 -5.04 14.71
CA GLY A 78 -11.70 -3.87 14.41
C GLY A 78 -10.97 -2.94 13.42
N THR A 79 -10.80 -1.66 13.80
CA THR A 79 -10.05 -0.71 12.99
C THR A 79 -8.56 -0.82 13.27
N LEU A 80 -7.77 -1.08 12.23
CA LEU A 80 -6.31 -1.09 12.27
C LEU A 80 -5.77 0.04 11.37
N ARG A 81 -5.00 0.97 11.94
CA ARG A 81 -4.26 1.99 11.18
C ARG A 81 -2.84 1.52 10.99
N LEU A 82 -2.52 1.06 9.78
CA LEU A 82 -1.19 0.50 9.50
C LEU A 82 -0.06 1.51 9.74
N GLY A 83 -0.31 2.80 9.46
CA GLY A 83 0.66 3.88 9.69
C GLY A 83 1.13 4.04 11.14
N ASP A 84 0.33 3.59 12.13
CA ASP A 84 0.69 3.68 13.54
C ASP A 84 1.76 2.64 13.93
N TYR A 85 1.92 1.60 13.10
CA TYR A 85 2.86 0.49 13.29
C TYR A 85 4.05 0.54 12.31
N LEU A 86 4.09 1.52 11.43
CA LEU A 86 5.16 1.68 10.46
C LEU A 86 6.11 2.80 10.90
N PRO A 87 7.44 2.65 10.74
CA PRO A 87 8.37 3.72 11.06
C PRO A 87 8.04 4.97 10.24
N ALA A 88 8.07 6.13 10.89
CA ALA A 88 7.99 7.39 10.19
C ALA A 88 9.13 7.46 9.17
N SER A 89 8.81 7.82 7.92
CA SER A 89 9.84 8.07 6.91
C SER A 89 10.71 9.24 7.35
N SER A 90 11.78 8.97 8.09
CA SER A 90 12.73 10.01 8.48
C SER A 90 13.54 10.43 7.25
N LYS A 91 13.74 11.73 7.09
CA LYS A 91 14.66 12.30 6.06
C LYS A 91 16.11 11.83 6.24
N TYR A 92 16.41 11.21 7.37
CA TYR A 92 17.70 10.62 7.69
C TYR A 92 17.51 9.11 7.73
N ALA A 93 18.01 8.42 6.71
CA ALA A 93 18.09 6.97 6.70
C ALA A 93 18.93 6.52 7.90
N GLN A 94 18.28 6.06 8.96
CA GLN A 94 18.99 5.29 9.98
C GLN A 94 19.43 3.98 9.32
N PRO A 95 20.61 3.45 9.66
CA PRO A 95 21.03 2.15 9.16
C PRO A 95 19.95 1.13 9.57
N SER A 96 19.24 0.62 8.57
CA SER A 96 18.14 -0.29 8.81
C SER A 96 18.71 -1.65 9.21
N THR A 97 18.24 -2.16 10.32
CA THR A 97 18.59 -3.50 10.77
C THR A 97 18.17 -4.53 9.71
N PRO A 98 19.06 -5.45 9.33
CA PRO A 98 18.72 -6.52 8.40
C PRO A 98 17.50 -7.31 8.88
N TRP A 99 16.65 -7.73 7.98
CA TRP A 99 15.49 -8.52 8.32
C TRP A 99 15.90 -9.92 8.74
N GLN A 100 15.56 -10.28 9.97
CA GLN A 100 15.74 -11.62 10.48
C GLN A 100 14.60 -12.49 9.97
N THR A 101 14.85 -13.37 9.02
CA THR A 101 13.83 -14.21 8.38
C THR A 101 13.82 -15.65 8.85
N GLU A 102 14.78 -16.04 9.68
CA GLU A 102 14.95 -17.41 10.17
C GLU A 102 13.74 -17.95 10.94
N TRP A 103 13.01 -17.06 11.62
CA TRP A 103 11.83 -17.43 12.39
C TRP A 103 10.73 -18.07 11.50
N LEU A 104 10.65 -17.69 10.21
CA LEU A 104 9.70 -18.26 9.26
C LEU A 104 9.88 -19.78 9.09
N ARG A 105 11.08 -20.31 9.33
CA ARG A 105 11.37 -21.75 9.29
C ARG A 105 11.10 -22.45 10.61
N LYS A 106 11.00 -21.69 11.70
CA LYS A 106 10.82 -22.20 13.06
C LYS A 106 9.35 -22.30 13.47
N VAL A 107 8.41 -21.95 12.58
CA VAL A 107 6.97 -21.96 12.84
C VAL A 107 6.21 -22.46 11.63
N GLN A 108 5.10 -23.18 11.88
CA GLN A 108 4.05 -23.42 10.89
C GLN A 108 2.80 -22.71 11.36
N LEU A 109 2.09 -22.06 10.45
CA LEU A 109 0.86 -21.29 10.74
C LEU A 109 -0.16 -21.53 9.64
N ASP A 110 -1.39 -21.84 10.04
CA ASP A 110 -2.58 -21.71 9.21
C ASP A 110 -3.54 -20.71 9.91
N GLY A 111 -3.81 -19.59 9.28
CA GLY A 111 -4.56 -18.49 9.89
C GLY A 111 -5.60 -17.87 8.97
N ASP A 112 -6.72 -17.47 9.57
CA ASP A 112 -7.74 -16.63 8.94
C ASP A 112 -7.83 -15.32 9.73
N LEU A 113 -7.45 -14.22 9.09
CA LEU A 113 -7.54 -12.89 9.66
C LEU A 113 -8.66 -12.12 8.95
N SER A 114 -9.58 -11.55 9.71
CA SER A 114 -10.54 -10.57 9.22
C SER A 114 -10.34 -9.23 9.92
N VAL A 115 -10.38 -8.14 9.18
CA VAL A 115 -10.24 -6.78 9.69
C VAL A 115 -11.42 -5.96 9.20
N GLU A 116 -12.19 -5.38 10.14
CA GLU A 116 -13.35 -4.57 9.77
C GLU A 116 -12.95 -3.37 8.92
N ARG A 117 -11.87 -2.69 9.32
CA ARG A 117 -11.35 -1.52 8.62
C ARG A 117 -9.82 -1.42 8.76
N LEU A 118 -9.09 -1.62 7.68
CA LEU A 118 -7.65 -1.38 7.59
C LEU A 118 -7.40 -0.05 6.90
N VAL A 119 -6.70 0.88 7.55
CA VAL A 119 -6.34 2.17 6.96
C VAL A 119 -4.89 2.15 6.51
N ILE A 120 -4.67 2.27 5.19
CA ILE A 120 -3.35 2.30 4.55
C ILE A 120 -3.20 3.64 3.83
N ALA A 121 -2.20 4.43 4.17
CA ALA A 121 -1.97 5.74 3.54
C ALA A 121 -3.23 6.64 3.50
N ARG A 122 -4.01 6.63 4.57
CA ARG A 122 -5.33 7.28 4.75
C ARG A 122 -6.49 6.65 3.95
N ILE A 123 -6.25 5.67 3.11
CA ILE A 123 -7.30 4.98 2.33
C ILE A 123 -7.85 3.83 3.17
N PRO A 124 -9.16 3.81 3.48
CA PRO A 124 -9.79 2.72 4.20
C PRO A 124 -10.02 1.52 3.26
N HIS A 125 -9.66 0.35 3.75
CA HIS A 125 -9.97 -0.95 3.19
C HIS A 125 -10.93 -1.63 4.15
N GLU A 126 -12.16 -1.86 3.72
CA GLU A 126 -13.23 -2.38 4.57
C GLU A 126 -13.44 -3.88 4.34
N ASN A 127 -13.87 -4.57 5.40
CA ASN A 127 -14.16 -6.01 5.36
C ASN A 127 -12.99 -6.83 4.77
N LEU A 128 -11.79 -6.54 5.23
CA LEU A 128 -10.58 -7.23 4.78
C LEU A 128 -10.60 -8.68 5.27
N THR A 129 -10.35 -9.61 4.37
CA THR A 129 -10.12 -11.03 4.68
C THR A 129 -8.75 -11.46 4.18
N VAL A 130 -7.98 -12.11 5.06
CA VAL A 130 -6.59 -12.49 4.80
C VAL A 130 -6.38 -13.91 5.29
N PRO A 131 -6.45 -14.94 4.43
CA PRO A 131 -5.89 -16.24 4.77
C PRO A 131 -4.37 -16.13 4.81
N VAL A 132 -3.76 -16.64 5.86
CA VAL A 132 -2.30 -16.60 6.06
C VAL A 132 -1.78 -17.99 6.31
N THR A 133 -0.75 -18.38 5.61
CA THR A 133 -0.03 -19.64 5.90
C THR A 133 1.46 -19.36 6.02
N ILE A 134 2.12 -20.06 6.96
CA ILE A 134 3.57 -20.13 7.04
C ILE A 134 3.96 -21.60 7.00
N LYS A 135 4.67 -22.02 5.95
CA LYS A 135 5.14 -23.40 5.77
C LYS A 135 6.54 -23.39 5.15
N ASN A 136 7.45 -24.12 5.76
CA ASN A 136 8.83 -24.31 5.25
C ASN A 136 9.57 -22.99 4.98
N GLY A 137 9.37 -21.96 5.80
CA GLY A 137 10.02 -20.66 5.63
C GLY A 137 9.33 -19.72 4.63
N VAL A 138 8.16 -20.11 4.13
CA VAL A 138 7.36 -19.31 3.20
C VAL A 138 6.09 -18.85 3.86
N LEU A 139 5.91 -17.54 3.92
CA LEU A 139 4.64 -16.89 4.26
C LEU A 139 3.84 -16.66 2.98
N THR A 140 2.58 -17.07 3.00
CA THR A 140 1.62 -16.78 1.91
C THR A 140 0.36 -16.17 2.51
N ALA A 141 -0.13 -15.11 1.88
CA ALA A 141 -1.43 -14.49 2.16
C ALA A 141 -2.13 -14.25 0.81
N ASP A 142 -2.96 -15.21 0.39
CA ASP A 142 -3.62 -15.21 -0.92
C ASP A 142 -4.87 -16.12 -0.87
N PRO A 143 -6.06 -15.67 -1.28
CA PRO A 143 -6.38 -14.31 -1.73
C PRO A 143 -6.70 -13.34 -0.58
N ILE A 144 -6.13 -12.18 -0.59
CA ILE A 144 -6.57 -11.05 0.23
C ILE A 144 -7.70 -10.33 -0.50
N LYS A 145 -8.79 -10.01 0.21
CA LYS A 145 -9.95 -9.31 -0.38
C LYS A 145 -10.40 -8.17 0.53
N ALA A 146 -10.79 -7.05 -0.05
CA ALA A 146 -11.35 -5.91 0.67
C ALA A 146 -12.30 -5.09 -0.20
N ARG A 147 -13.06 -4.16 0.41
CA ARG A 147 -13.80 -3.10 -0.28
C ARG A 147 -13.04 -1.79 -0.14
N VAL A 148 -12.93 -1.03 -1.21
CA VAL A 148 -12.19 0.25 -1.25
C VAL A 148 -12.94 1.24 -2.10
N ALA A 149 -13.30 2.40 -1.55
CA ALA A 149 -13.90 3.51 -2.29
C ALA A 149 -15.06 3.09 -3.23
N GLY A 150 -15.96 2.25 -2.74
CA GLY A 150 -17.11 1.75 -3.50
C GLY A 150 -16.81 0.60 -4.47
N GLY A 151 -15.56 0.29 -4.73
CA GLY A 151 -15.10 -0.85 -5.52
C GLY A 151 -14.51 -1.97 -4.67
N THR A 152 -13.67 -2.80 -5.27
CA THR A 152 -13.02 -3.94 -4.61
C THR A 152 -11.50 -3.87 -4.74
N ALA A 153 -10.81 -4.36 -3.72
CA ALA A 153 -9.38 -4.63 -3.75
C ALA A 153 -9.12 -6.14 -3.60
N GLY A 154 -8.17 -6.64 -4.38
CA GLY A 154 -7.61 -7.97 -4.26
C GLY A 154 -6.09 -7.88 -4.08
N ALA A 155 -5.53 -8.80 -3.29
CA ALA A 155 -4.07 -8.91 -3.21
C ALA A 155 -3.64 -10.36 -2.97
N GLY A 156 -2.39 -10.65 -3.32
CA GLY A 156 -1.72 -11.88 -2.98
C GLY A 156 -0.27 -11.57 -2.61
N LEU A 157 0.12 -11.97 -1.41
CA LEU A 157 1.48 -11.81 -0.89
C LEU A 157 2.14 -13.17 -0.74
N ARG A 158 3.35 -13.32 -1.25
CA ARG A 158 4.26 -14.43 -0.95
C ARG A 158 5.59 -13.86 -0.48
N ALA A 159 6.09 -14.33 0.63
CA ALA A 159 7.36 -13.91 1.18
C ALA A 159 8.15 -15.13 1.67
N GLU A 160 9.41 -15.25 1.24
CA GLU A 160 10.28 -16.38 1.56
C GLU A 160 11.55 -15.89 2.24
N GLY A 161 11.84 -16.46 3.40
CA GLY A 161 13.06 -16.20 4.14
C GLY A 161 14.26 -16.87 3.47
N THR A 162 15.23 -16.06 3.04
CA THR A 162 16.50 -16.51 2.43
C THR A 162 17.69 -16.03 3.27
N ALA A 163 18.89 -16.56 3.01
CA ALA A 163 20.12 -16.09 3.64
C ALA A 163 20.42 -14.61 3.32
N GLY A 164 19.91 -14.10 2.19
CA GLY A 164 20.12 -12.71 1.75
C GLY A 164 19.04 -11.72 2.18
N GLY A 165 18.00 -12.17 2.90
CA GLY A 165 16.84 -11.35 3.30
C GLY A 165 15.50 -12.00 2.97
N LEU A 166 14.46 -11.20 2.78
CA LEU A 166 13.11 -11.64 2.47
C LEU A 166 12.84 -11.49 0.96
N LEU A 167 12.70 -12.60 0.25
CA LEU A 167 12.23 -12.58 -1.14
C LEU A 167 10.71 -12.43 -1.13
N ALA A 168 10.21 -11.27 -1.54
CA ALA A 168 8.78 -10.95 -1.50
C ALA A 168 8.21 -10.71 -2.90
N ARG A 169 6.96 -11.14 -3.13
CA ARG A 169 6.14 -10.79 -4.28
C ARG A 169 4.77 -10.38 -3.81
N LEU A 170 4.30 -9.23 -4.29
CA LEU A 170 2.96 -8.71 -4.05
C LEU A 170 2.25 -8.53 -5.40
N ARG A 171 1.09 -9.13 -5.53
CA ARG A 171 0.08 -8.80 -6.56
C ARG A 171 -0.98 -7.95 -5.89
N TYR A 172 -1.40 -6.88 -6.53
CA TYR A 172 -2.42 -5.99 -6.01
C TYR A 172 -3.34 -5.52 -7.14
N THR A 173 -4.64 -5.64 -6.94
CA THR A 173 -5.66 -5.22 -7.89
C THR A 173 -6.66 -4.29 -7.24
N LEU A 174 -7.08 -3.27 -7.97
CA LEU A 174 -8.26 -2.48 -7.67
C LEU A 174 -9.24 -2.59 -8.83
N SER A 175 -10.53 -2.75 -8.53
CA SER A 175 -11.56 -2.85 -9.55
C SER A 175 -12.73 -1.94 -9.23
N ALA A 176 -13.11 -1.12 -10.22
CA ALA A 176 -14.28 -0.24 -10.18
C ALA A 176 -14.29 0.73 -8.98
N VAL A 177 -13.12 1.23 -8.54
CA VAL A 177 -13.03 2.17 -7.42
C VAL A 177 -13.45 3.58 -7.84
N ASN A 178 -14.11 4.31 -6.96
CA ASN A 178 -14.41 5.72 -7.16
C ASN A 178 -13.17 6.57 -6.87
N VAL A 179 -12.56 7.11 -7.93
CA VAL A 179 -11.30 7.86 -7.84
C VAL A 179 -11.46 9.15 -7.04
N LEU A 180 -12.61 9.83 -7.14
CA LEU A 180 -12.89 11.04 -6.37
C LEU A 180 -12.89 10.75 -4.86
N THR A 181 -13.45 9.61 -4.44
CA THR A 181 -13.42 9.17 -3.06
C THR A 181 -11.98 8.92 -2.60
N LEU A 182 -11.16 8.24 -3.40
CA LEU A 182 -9.75 8.03 -3.08
C LEU A 182 -8.97 9.36 -2.92
N CYS A 183 -9.20 10.32 -3.81
CA CYS A 183 -8.60 11.66 -3.71
C CYS A 183 -8.99 12.37 -2.41
N LYS A 184 -10.28 12.34 -2.06
CA LYS A 184 -10.80 12.94 -0.82
C LYS A 184 -10.21 12.31 0.43
N GLU A 185 -10.15 10.98 0.50
CA GLU A 185 -9.58 10.24 1.64
C GLU A 185 -8.09 10.58 1.83
N ARG A 186 -7.38 10.86 0.76
CA ARG A 186 -5.98 11.30 0.83
C ARG A 186 -5.82 12.78 1.20
N GLY A 187 -6.89 13.56 1.23
CA GLY A 187 -6.85 15.00 1.49
C GLY A 187 -6.27 15.80 0.33
N GLN A 188 -6.44 15.33 -0.91
CA GLN A 188 -5.96 16.05 -2.09
C GLN A 188 -6.88 17.20 -2.42
N GLU A 189 -6.31 18.36 -2.75
CA GLU A 189 -7.08 19.57 -3.09
C GLU A 189 -7.68 19.52 -4.49
N GLN A 190 -6.94 18.98 -5.45
CA GLN A 190 -7.43 18.77 -6.81
C GLN A 190 -8.01 17.39 -6.94
N LEU A 191 -9.26 17.34 -7.35
CA LEU A 191 -10.08 16.14 -7.30
C LEU A 191 -10.24 15.58 -8.71
N LEU A 192 -9.45 14.55 -9.01
CA LEU A 192 -9.69 13.70 -10.15
C LEU A 192 -10.91 12.84 -9.87
N SER A 193 -11.83 12.73 -10.84
CA SER A 193 -12.97 11.82 -10.74
C SER A 193 -12.92 10.71 -11.79
N GLY A 194 -13.82 9.75 -11.65
CA GLY A 194 -13.99 8.63 -12.57
C GLY A 194 -14.02 7.29 -11.86
N THR A 195 -14.17 6.22 -12.65
CA THR A 195 -14.11 4.83 -12.16
C THR A 195 -12.76 4.24 -12.52
N GLY A 196 -12.01 3.87 -11.49
CA GLY A 196 -10.63 3.40 -11.62
C GLY A 196 -10.46 1.89 -11.47
N SER A 197 -9.49 1.35 -12.19
CA SER A 197 -8.94 0.01 -11.99
C SER A 197 -7.43 0.06 -12.05
N LEU A 198 -6.78 -0.81 -11.27
CA LEU A 198 -5.33 -0.91 -11.13
C LEU A 198 -4.93 -2.37 -11.04
N ASP A 199 -3.84 -2.74 -11.70
CA ASP A 199 -3.15 -4.01 -11.55
C ASP A 199 -1.67 -3.76 -11.30
N ALA A 200 -1.11 -4.35 -10.25
CA ALA A 200 0.31 -4.29 -9.93
C ALA A 200 0.83 -5.68 -9.57
N ASP A 201 2.00 -6.02 -10.09
CA ASP A 201 2.74 -7.23 -9.72
C ASP A 201 4.20 -6.84 -9.50
N VAL A 202 4.61 -6.81 -8.25
CA VAL A 202 5.94 -6.36 -7.85
C VAL A 202 6.63 -7.40 -6.97
N SER A 203 7.94 -7.52 -7.14
CA SER A 203 8.77 -8.43 -6.36
C SER A 203 10.14 -7.83 -6.08
N GLY A 204 10.80 -8.34 -5.05
CA GLY A 204 12.15 -7.92 -4.71
C GLY A 204 12.76 -8.72 -3.60
N LEU A 205 14.08 -8.70 -3.50
CA LEU A 205 14.82 -9.22 -2.35
C LEU A 205 15.03 -8.07 -1.35
N LEU A 206 14.27 -8.10 -0.29
CA LEU A 206 14.23 -7.09 0.76
C LEU A 206 15.25 -7.45 1.84
N ARG A 207 16.33 -6.70 1.93
CA ARG A 207 17.38 -6.91 2.95
C ARG A 207 17.06 -6.16 4.24
N SER A 208 16.42 -5.01 4.09
CA SER A 208 16.03 -4.11 5.18
C SER A 208 14.86 -3.24 4.74
N GLY A 209 14.20 -2.54 5.67
CA GLY A 209 13.11 -1.63 5.34
C GLY A 209 13.54 -0.46 4.44
N ALA A 210 14.76 0.05 4.60
CA ALA A 210 15.28 1.18 3.81
C ALA A 210 15.52 0.82 2.33
N ASP A 211 15.77 -0.45 2.02
CA ASP A 211 16.10 -0.89 0.67
C ASP A 211 14.86 -1.19 -0.18
N ILE A 212 13.66 -1.18 0.40
CA ILE A 212 12.45 -1.61 -0.29
C ILE A 212 12.25 -0.90 -1.63
N PRO A 213 12.27 0.44 -1.74
CA PRO A 213 12.09 1.09 -3.03
C PRO A 213 13.11 0.64 -4.08
N ALA A 214 14.38 0.51 -3.68
CA ALA A 214 15.46 0.12 -4.59
C ALA A 214 15.45 -1.36 -4.99
N ALA A 215 14.87 -2.22 -4.15
CA ALA A 215 14.81 -3.66 -4.39
C ALA A 215 13.65 -4.07 -5.31
N LEU A 216 12.62 -3.23 -5.43
CA LEU A 216 11.40 -3.59 -6.14
C LEU A 216 11.54 -3.51 -7.66
N SER A 217 11.01 -4.54 -8.31
CA SER A 217 10.83 -4.61 -9.77
C SER A 217 9.48 -5.26 -10.08
N GLY A 218 8.91 -4.91 -11.24
CA GLY A 218 7.61 -5.46 -11.65
C GLY A 218 6.87 -4.59 -12.64
N THR A 219 5.56 -4.73 -12.67
CA THR A 219 4.67 -4.02 -13.58
C THR A 219 3.52 -3.37 -12.82
N LEU A 220 2.98 -2.31 -13.43
CA LEU A 220 1.84 -1.58 -12.90
C LEU A 220 1.03 -1.05 -14.08
N ASN A 221 -0.27 -1.33 -14.09
CA ASN A 221 -1.19 -0.87 -15.13
C ASN A 221 -2.39 -0.20 -14.44
N PHE A 222 -2.84 0.92 -14.98
CA PHE A 222 -4.08 1.52 -14.50
C PHE A 222 -4.94 2.04 -15.64
N VAL A 223 -6.23 2.11 -15.38
CA VAL A 223 -7.21 2.78 -16.24
C VAL A 223 -8.25 3.48 -15.38
N ILE A 224 -8.58 4.73 -15.73
CA ILE A 224 -9.68 5.49 -15.16
C ILE A 224 -10.61 5.85 -16.30
N ARG A 225 -11.90 5.62 -16.13
CA ARG A 225 -12.92 5.86 -17.16
C ARG A 225 -13.93 6.89 -16.69
N ASN A 226 -14.49 7.64 -17.66
CA ASN A 226 -15.63 8.53 -17.48
C ASN A 226 -15.39 9.51 -16.31
N GLY A 227 -14.33 10.29 -16.39
CA GLY A 227 -13.91 11.16 -15.31
C GLY A 227 -13.71 12.62 -15.72
N GLU A 228 -13.28 13.39 -14.73
CA GLU A 228 -12.90 14.79 -14.87
C GLU A 228 -11.54 15.03 -14.23
N LEU A 229 -10.68 15.81 -14.88
CA LEU A 229 -9.36 16.19 -14.39
C LEU A 229 -9.41 17.09 -13.15
N ASP A 230 -10.47 17.90 -13.05
CA ASP A 230 -10.77 18.74 -11.89
C ASP A 230 -12.27 18.67 -11.60
N ALA A 231 -12.66 17.83 -10.66
CA ALA A 231 -14.06 17.67 -10.27
C ALA A 231 -14.64 18.89 -9.51
N LYS A 232 -13.81 19.83 -9.07
CA LYS A 232 -14.27 21.13 -8.51
C LYS A 232 -14.67 22.13 -9.59
N LYS A 233 -14.08 21.99 -10.79
CA LYS A 233 -14.34 22.89 -11.94
C LYS A 233 -14.63 22.05 -13.18
N PRO A 234 -15.78 21.38 -13.23
CA PRO A 234 -16.15 20.54 -14.37
C PRO A 234 -16.34 21.40 -15.63
N GLY A 235 -15.94 20.86 -16.77
CA GLY A 235 -16.10 21.54 -18.05
C GLY A 235 -15.79 20.60 -19.22
N PRO A 236 -16.14 21.02 -20.46
CA PRO A 236 -15.93 20.16 -21.63
C PRO A 236 -14.48 19.73 -21.82
N MET A 237 -13.51 20.56 -21.50
CA MET A 237 -12.08 20.27 -21.62
C MET A 237 -11.54 19.44 -20.47
N SER A 238 -12.18 19.45 -19.27
CA SER A 238 -11.74 18.64 -18.13
C SER A 238 -12.28 17.21 -18.18
N ARG A 239 -13.34 16.95 -18.94
CA ARG A 239 -13.94 15.62 -19.09
C ARG A 239 -13.08 14.71 -19.94
N PHE A 240 -12.97 13.47 -19.52
CA PHE A 240 -12.28 12.43 -20.29
C PHE A 240 -13.05 11.11 -20.29
N ASN A 241 -12.90 10.36 -21.36
CA ASN A 241 -13.47 9.03 -21.52
C ASN A 241 -12.57 7.98 -20.86
N SER A 242 -11.27 8.12 -21.05
CA SER A 242 -10.28 7.24 -20.45
C SER A 242 -8.96 7.95 -20.17
N LEU A 243 -8.32 7.55 -19.08
CA LEU A 243 -6.95 7.86 -18.73
C LEU A 243 -6.26 6.57 -18.33
N SER A 244 -5.20 6.19 -19.02
CA SER A 244 -4.52 4.91 -18.79
C SER A 244 -3.02 5.03 -18.95
N ALA A 245 -2.30 4.15 -18.27
CA ALA A 245 -0.88 3.93 -18.52
C ALA A 245 -0.45 2.55 -18.05
N SER A 246 0.62 2.03 -18.68
CA SER A 246 1.37 0.87 -18.23
C SER A 246 2.77 1.31 -17.77
N GLY A 247 3.23 0.75 -16.68
CA GLY A 247 4.53 1.07 -16.09
C GLY A 247 5.37 -0.17 -15.84
N ALA A 248 6.66 -0.08 -16.13
CA ALA A 248 7.67 -1.04 -15.70
C ALA A 248 8.47 -0.46 -14.55
N LEU A 249 8.45 -1.15 -13.40
CA LEU A 249 9.25 -0.82 -12.23
C LEU A 249 10.55 -1.63 -12.26
N SER A 250 11.67 -0.97 -12.16
CA SER A 250 12.97 -1.62 -12.07
C SER A 250 13.88 -0.84 -11.11
N LYS A 251 14.34 -1.51 -10.07
CA LYS A 251 15.24 -0.92 -9.06
C LYS A 251 14.74 0.43 -8.54
N GLY A 252 13.45 0.52 -8.24
CA GLY A 252 12.82 1.73 -7.72
C GLY A 252 12.54 2.83 -8.73
N ILE A 253 12.76 2.58 -10.03
CA ILE A 253 12.41 3.52 -11.10
C ILE A 253 11.23 2.95 -11.88
N LEU A 254 10.08 3.63 -11.80
CA LEU A 254 8.90 3.35 -12.60
C LEU A 254 9.00 4.12 -13.92
N THR A 255 8.99 3.41 -15.04
CA THR A 255 9.02 3.98 -16.39
C THR A 255 7.70 3.71 -17.10
N THR A 256 7.11 4.74 -17.69
CA THR A 256 5.86 4.70 -18.48
C THR A 256 6.12 5.24 -19.87
N ARG A 257 5.58 4.58 -20.89
CA ARG A 257 5.76 4.99 -22.30
C ARG A 257 4.44 5.24 -23.05
N ASP A 258 3.33 4.93 -22.43
CA ASP A 258 2.00 4.84 -23.04
C ASP A 258 0.92 5.59 -22.24
N LEU A 259 1.31 6.60 -21.44
CA LEU A 259 0.31 7.43 -20.79
C LEU A 259 -0.59 8.04 -21.84
N ASN A 260 -1.89 7.79 -21.75
CA ASN A 260 -2.89 8.26 -22.69
C ASN A 260 -4.15 8.74 -21.96
N LEU A 261 -4.56 9.95 -22.26
CA LEU A 261 -5.84 10.52 -21.89
C LEU A 261 -6.62 10.85 -23.15
N SER A 262 -7.87 10.45 -23.20
CA SER A 262 -8.79 10.73 -24.31
C SER A 262 -10.10 11.33 -23.79
N GLY A 263 -10.57 12.41 -24.41
CA GLY A 263 -11.80 13.11 -24.02
C GLY A 263 -11.87 14.50 -24.58
N GLY A 264 -12.24 15.48 -23.78
CA GLY A 264 -12.22 16.91 -24.13
C GLY A 264 -10.82 17.42 -24.47
N LEU A 265 -9.81 16.82 -23.86
CA LEU A 265 -8.41 16.92 -24.25
C LEU A 265 -7.88 15.53 -24.60
N SER A 266 -6.86 15.49 -25.46
CA SER A 266 -6.03 14.32 -25.69
C SER A 266 -4.63 14.59 -25.14
N VAL A 267 -4.14 13.68 -24.30
CA VAL A 267 -2.78 13.75 -23.76
C VAL A 267 -2.08 12.45 -24.03
N ARG A 268 -0.90 12.53 -24.62
CA ARG A 268 0.02 11.40 -24.74
C ARG A 268 1.29 11.70 -23.96
N GLY A 269 1.80 10.73 -23.27
CA GLY A 269 2.95 10.99 -22.40
C GLY A 269 3.83 9.78 -22.17
N GLN A 270 5.06 10.10 -21.80
CA GLN A 270 6.05 9.13 -21.35
C GLN A 270 6.94 9.75 -20.28
N GLY A 271 7.51 8.93 -19.44
CA GLY A 271 8.39 9.45 -18.40
C GLY A 271 8.79 8.43 -17.37
N SER A 272 9.36 8.91 -16.31
CA SER A 272 9.78 8.07 -15.18
C SER A 272 9.56 8.75 -13.84
N ILE A 273 9.36 7.91 -12.81
CA ILE A 273 9.34 8.29 -11.41
C ILE A 273 10.42 7.51 -10.69
N ASN A 274 11.29 8.19 -9.99
CA ASN A 274 12.26 7.59 -9.10
C ASN A 274 11.70 7.59 -7.67
N LEU A 275 11.39 6.40 -7.15
CA LEU A 275 10.81 6.21 -5.82
C LEU A 275 11.82 6.38 -4.69
N ILE A 276 13.13 6.27 -5.00
CA ILE A 276 14.20 6.37 -4.01
C ILE A 276 14.41 7.83 -3.61
N ASN A 277 14.60 8.71 -4.58
CA ASN A 277 14.85 10.14 -4.35
C ASN A 277 13.60 11.01 -4.54
N LYS A 278 12.42 10.38 -4.75
CA LYS A 278 11.11 11.02 -4.91
C LYS A 278 11.11 12.11 -5.99
N THR A 279 11.62 11.78 -7.16
CA THR A 279 11.65 12.68 -8.31
C THR A 279 10.90 12.10 -9.50
N LEU A 280 10.46 13.00 -10.39
CA LEU A 280 9.80 12.62 -11.64
C LEU A 280 10.41 13.36 -12.84
N ASN A 281 10.22 12.79 -14.02
CA ASN A 281 10.53 13.41 -15.29
C ASN A 281 9.56 12.86 -16.36
N TYR A 282 8.57 13.68 -16.73
CA TYR A 282 7.53 13.32 -17.69
C TYR A 282 7.49 14.32 -18.82
N ALA A 283 7.41 13.82 -20.05
CA ALA A 283 7.10 14.57 -21.26
C ALA A 283 5.68 14.24 -21.69
N LEU A 284 4.84 15.25 -21.88
CA LEU A 284 3.45 15.15 -22.29
C LEU A 284 3.23 15.98 -23.54
N ASN A 285 2.45 15.46 -24.47
CA ASN A 285 1.91 16.21 -25.60
C ASN A 285 0.41 16.35 -25.40
N VAL A 286 -0.07 17.58 -25.37
CA VAL A 286 -1.47 17.92 -25.12
C VAL A 286 -2.08 18.54 -26.36
N THR A 287 -3.23 18.02 -26.78
CA THR A 287 -4.03 18.55 -27.90
C THR A 287 -5.49 18.65 -27.46
N GLY A 288 -6.26 19.47 -28.18
CA GLY A 288 -7.71 19.61 -27.93
C GLY A 288 -8.40 20.38 -29.08
N PRO A 289 -9.73 20.54 -29.02
CA PRO A 289 -10.47 21.31 -29.99
C PRO A 289 -9.95 22.77 -30.06
N GLY A 290 -9.41 23.16 -31.20
CA GLY A 290 -8.84 24.49 -31.40
C GLY A 290 -7.51 24.75 -30.68
N ILE A 291 -6.90 23.72 -30.09
CA ILE A 291 -5.61 23.78 -29.41
C ILE A 291 -4.58 23.00 -30.22
N PRO A 292 -3.50 23.65 -30.72
CA PRO A 292 -2.41 22.94 -31.37
C PRO A 292 -1.71 22.03 -30.36
N GLU A 293 -0.89 21.09 -30.87
CA GLU A 293 -0.09 20.23 -29.99
C GLU A 293 0.89 21.06 -29.14
N ILE A 294 0.78 20.92 -27.83
CA ILE A 294 1.59 21.65 -26.86
C ILE A 294 2.44 20.65 -26.09
N PRO A 295 3.77 20.67 -26.23
CA PRO A 295 4.65 19.89 -25.42
C PRO A 295 4.76 20.49 -23.98
N VAL A 296 4.59 19.63 -22.98
CA VAL A 296 4.68 20.00 -21.57
C VAL A 296 5.65 19.02 -20.90
N ARG A 297 6.55 19.54 -20.10
CA ARG A 297 7.45 18.71 -19.29
C ARG A 297 7.21 18.96 -17.80
N TYR A 298 7.05 17.86 -17.06
CA TYR A 298 7.03 17.86 -15.60
C TYR A 298 8.30 17.19 -15.08
N TYR A 299 8.99 17.82 -14.12
CA TYR A 299 10.25 17.34 -13.59
C TYR A 299 10.51 17.80 -12.16
N GLY A 300 11.49 17.20 -11.48
CA GLY A 300 11.90 17.56 -10.14
C GLY A 300 11.21 16.74 -9.05
N SER A 301 10.98 17.32 -7.88
CA SER A 301 10.40 16.61 -6.73
C SER A 301 8.95 16.19 -6.97
N LEU A 302 8.57 14.98 -6.51
CA LEU A 302 7.17 14.53 -6.50
C LEU A 302 6.27 15.41 -5.62
N ASP A 303 6.82 15.95 -4.52
CA ASP A 303 6.05 16.78 -3.58
C ASP A 303 5.81 18.20 -4.11
N ALA A 304 6.71 18.69 -4.99
CA ALA A 304 6.63 20.02 -5.60
C ALA A 304 7.19 20.00 -7.03
N PRO A 305 6.47 19.40 -7.99
CA PRO A 305 6.96 19.24 -9.35
C PRO A 305 7.03 20.56 -10.08
N GLN A 306 8.12 20.75 -10.79
CA GLN A 306 8.32 21.86 -11.70
C GLN A 306 7.74 21.50 -13.06
N ARG A 307 7.38 22.52 -13.84
CA ARG A 307 6.87 22.38 -15.21
C ARG A 307 7.54 23.36 -16.15
N SER A 308 7.70 22.95 -17.38
CA SER A 308 8.18 23.78 -18.48
C SER A 308 7.19 23.65 -19.64
N PHE A 309 6.57 24.77 -20.03
CA PHE A 309 5.74 24.86 -21.22
C PHE A 309 5.60 26.34 -21.65
N ASN A 310 5.42 26.55 -22.96
CA ASN A 310 5.20 27.87 -23.53
C ASN A 310 3.70 28.05 -23.80
N ALA A 311 2.92 28.42 -22.76
CA ALA A 311 1.52 28.80 -22.94
C ALA A 311 1.13 29.90 -21.97
N THR A 312 0.30 30.82 -22.44
CA THR A 312 -0.24 31.97 -21.69
C THR A 312 -1.75 31.87 -21.55
N GLY A 313 -2.31 32.44 -20.48
CA GLY A 313 -3.76 32.62 -20.32
C GLY A 313 -4.51 31.35 -19.84
N ILE A 314 -5.69 31.08 -20.44
CA ILE A 314 -6.63 30.03 -20.06
C ILE A 314 -5.97 28.64 -20.10
N LEU A 315 -5.06 28.43 -21.04
CA LEU A 315 -4.33 27.16 -21.19
C LEU A 315 -3.46 26.84 -19.98
N ALA A 316 -2.93 27.83 -19.28
CA ALA A 316 -2.13 27.60 -18.07
C ALA A 316 -2.94 26.92 -16.95
N ASN A 317 -4.23 27.24 -16.78
CA ASN A 317 -5.10 26.63 -15.79
C ASN A 317 -5.45 25.18 -16.16
N VAL A 318 -5.69 24.91 -17.45
CA VAL A 318 -5.95 23.55 -17.95
C VAL A 318 -4.72 22.65 -17.73
N PHE A 319 -3.52 23.17 -18.01
CA PHE A 319 -2.28 22.42 -17.78
C PHE A 319 -2.00 22.19 -16.30
N ASN A 320 -2.38 23.12 -15.42
CA ASN A 320 -2.30 22.90 -13.99
C ASN A 320 -3.16 21.71 -13.56
N SER A 321 -4.38 21.64 -14.08
CA SER A 321 -5.31 20.55 -13.76
C SER A 321 -4.86 19.19 -14.32
N ILE A 322 -4.31 19.16 -15.54
CA ILE A 322 -3.76 17.94 -16.16
C ILE A 322 -2.56 17.44 -15.35
N GLY A 323 -1.59 18.32 -15.08
CA GLY A 323 -0.36 17.93 -14.39
C GLY A 323 -0.62 17.41 -12.99
N SER A 324 -1.41 18.12 -12.20
CA SER A 324 -1.78 17.68 -10.87
C SER A 324 -2.69 16.44 -10.88
N GLY A 325 -3.59 16.30 -11.86
CA GLY A 325 -4.39 15.10 -12.04
C GLY A 325 -3.51 13.85 -12.30
N VAL A 326 -2.58 13.95 -13.25
CA VAL A 326 -1.62 12.86 -13.56
C VAL A 326 -0.73 12.55 -12.38
N LEU A 327 -0.20 13.56 -11.68
CA LEU A 327 0.63 13.37 -10.50
C LEU A 327 -0.14 12.74 -9.35
N ASN A 328 -1.39 13.14 -9.13
CA ASN A 328 -2.25 12.54 -8.12
C ASN A 328 -2.52 11.07 -8.40
N ILE A 329 -2.73 10.69 -9.66
CA ILE A 329 -2.89 9.29 -10.06
C ILE A 329 -1.60 8.52 -9.79
N LEU A 330 -0.47 9.06 -10.22
CA LEU A 330 0.81 8.40 -10.01
C LEU A 330 1.13 8.23 -8.52
N ASP A 331 0.76 9.19 -7.68
CA ASP A 331 0.91 9.05 -6.23
C ASP A 331 -0.07 8.00 -5.64
N ILE A 332 -1.33 7.97 -6.06
CA ILE A 332 -2.29 6.94 -5.63
C ILE A 332 -1.86 5.55 -6.12
N VAL A 333 -1.49 5.44 -7.38
CA VAL A 333 -1.20 4.18 -8.07
C VAL A 333 0.15 3.60 -7.62
N VAL A 334 1.14 4.45 -7.39
CA VAL A 334 2.50 4.03 -7.01
C VAL A 334 2.65 3.95 -5.50
N SER A 335 2.15 4.94 -4.76
CA SER A 335 2.42 5.01 -3.32
C SER A 335 1.54 4.05 -2.49
N ALA A 336 0.30 3.76 -2.91
CA ALA A 336 -0.57 2.88 -2.14
C ALA A 336 -0.07 1.41 -2.11
N PRO A 337 0.22 0.74 -3.25
CA PRO A 337 0.77 -0.60 -3.23
C PRO A 337 2.16 -0.68 -2.60
N LEU A 338 3.01 0.34 -2.82
CA LEU A 338 4.37 0.33 -2.28
C LEU A 338 4.42 0.55 -0.78
N ARG A 339 3.47 1.29 -0.20
CA ARG A 339 3.35 1.45 1.26
C ARG A 339 2.83 0.20 1.96
N LEU A 340 2.26 -0.77 1.25
CA LEU A 340 2.01 -2.11 1.78
C LEU A 340 3.30 -2.92 1.97
N LEU A 341 4.32 -2.62 1.17
CA LEU A 341 5.62 -3.30 1.20
C LEU A 341 6.70 -2.48 1.91
N ALA A 342 6.53 -1.15 2.00
CA ALA A 342 7.47 -0.23 2.62
C ALA A 342 6.88 0.30 3.93
N PRO A 343 7.28 -0.25 5.07
CA PRO A 343 7.00 0.33 6.36
C PRO A 343 7.66 1.70 6.54
#